data_75a170d3c588fccbeac0a0a5214cbea8
#
_entry.id   75a170d3c588fccbeac0a0a5214cbea8
#
_cell.length_a   1.000
_cell.length_b   1.000
_cell.length_c   1.000
_cell.angle_alpha   90.00
_cell.angle_beta   90.00
_cell.angle_gamma   90.00
#
_symmetry.space_group_name_H-M   'P 1'
#
loop_
_entity.id
_entity.type
_entity.pdbx_description
1 polymer ?
#
loop_
_entity_poly.entity_id
_entity_poly.type
_entity_poly.pdbx_seq_one_letter_code
_entity_poly.pdbx_strand_id
1 'polypeptide(L)' 'MDFSYAHLQAMLAQGWQTKQSVYLRPHWCSCTRLGREDVYHFVLWYGDKVTLVGVLDCPEVQRFLADNELAVERL' A
#
# COMPACT_ATOMS: atom_id res chain seq x y z
N MET A 1 -1.59 12.94 5.55
CA MET A 1 -1.08 11.87 4.65
C MET A 1 -2.21 10.94 4.31
N ASP A 2 -2.38 10.60 3.06
CA ASP A 2 -3.49 9.78 2.59
C ASP A 2 -3.06 8.33 2.43
N PHE A 3 -3.66 7.43 3.21
CA PHE A 3 -3.40 6.00 3.15
C PHE A 3 -4.57 5.24 2.52
N SER A 4 -5.33 5.89 1.65
CA SER A 4 -6.51 5.25 1.07
C SER A 4 -6.16 4.34 -0.10
N TYR A 5 -6.92 3.27 -0.25
CA TYR A 5 -6.80 2.38 -1.38
C TYR A 5 -7.15 3.10 -2.69
N ALA A 6 -8.06 4.07 -2.63
CA ALA A 6 -8.41 4.86 -3.81
C ALA A 6 -7.21 5.60 -4.41
N HIS A 7 -6.29 6.08 -3.56
CA HIS A 7 -5.08 6.73 -4.04
C HIS A 7 -4.20 5.75 -4.84
N LEU A 8 -4.05 4.51 -4.33
CA LEU A 8 -3.33 3.47 -5.06
C LEU A 8 -3.97 3.20 -6.41
N GLN A 9 -5.30 3.06 -6.45
CA GLN A 9 -6.02 2.82 -7.70
C GLN A 9 -5.82 3.96 -8.69
N ALA A 10 -5.85 5.20 -8.21
CA ALA A 10 -5.63 6.36 -9.08
C ALA A 10 -4.23 6.34 -9.71
N MET A 11 -3.22 5.97 -8.94
CA MET A 11 -1.85 5.86 -9.45
C MET A 11 -1.75 4.77 -10.51
N LEU A 12 -2.34 3.61 -10.26
CA LEU A 12 -2.33 2.51 -11.22
C LEU A 12 -3.05 2.89 -12.51
N ALA A 13 -4.15 3.66 -12.41
CA ALA A 13 -4.89 4.14 -13.57
C ALA A 13 -4.07 5.12 -14.43
N GLN A 14 -3.10 5.78 -13.82
CA GLN A 14 -2.19 6.69 -14.53
C GLN A 14 -1.04 5.97 -15.23
N GLY A 15 -0.91 4.66 -15.03
CA GLY A 15 0.13 3.86 -15.67
C GLY A 15 1.25 3.42 -14.74
N TRP A 16 1.18 3.75 -13.45
CA TRP A 16 2.16 3.28 -12.48
C TRP A 16 2.02 1.77 -12.30
N GLN A 17 3.14 1.09 -12.07
CA GLN A 17 3.18 -0.35 -11.90
C GLN A 17 3.68 -0.70 -10.51
N THR A 18 3.19 -1.80 -9.96
CA THR A 18 3.64 -2.30 -8.68
C THR A 18 4.79 -3.28 -8.85
N LYS A 19 5.70 -3.30 -7.87
CA LYS A 19 6.67 -4.38 -7.75
C LYS A 19 6.02 -5.55 -7.04
N GLN A 20 6.62 -6.73 -7.14
CA GLN A 20 6.08 -7.94 -6.53
C GLN A 20 6.10 -7.93 -5.01
N SER A 21 7.00 -7.14 -4.41
CA SER A 21 7.11 -7.08 -2.95
C SER A 21 6.40 -5.86 -2.40
N VAL A 22 5.62 -6.07 -1.35
CA VAL A 22 4.90 -5.04 -0.61
C VAL A 22 5.36 -5.12 0.84
N TYR A 23 5.64 -3.97 1.45
CA TYR A 23 6.12 -3.92 2.83
C TYR A 23 4.98 -3.61 3.78
N LEU A 24 4.79 -4.47 4.78
CA LEU A 24 3.82 -4.26 5.84
C LEU A 24 4.51 -3.68 7.06
N ARG A 25 4.02 -2.57 7.53
CA ARG A 25 4.60 -1.84 8.64
C ARG A 25 3.50 -1.35 9.58
N PRO A 26 3.62 -1.53 10.89
CA PRO A 26 2.68 -0.93 11.81
C PRO A 26 2.86 0.59 11.81
N HIS A 27 1.76 1.31 11.79
CA HIS A 27 1.75 2.76 11.85
C HIS A 27 1.06 3.19 13.14
N TRP A 28 1.79 3.94 13.96
CA TRP A 28 1.26 4.45 15.22
C TRP A 28 0.49 5.73 14.95
N CYS A 29 -0.80 5.71 15.26
CA CYS A 29 -1.65 6.87 15.11
C CYS A 29 -2.25 7.24 16.46
N SER A 30 -1.99 8.46 16.92
CA SER A 30 -2.54 8.95 18.19
C SER A 30 -4.04 9.22 18.12
N CYS A 31 -4.62 9.22 16.93
CA CYS A 31 -6.04 9.48 16.75
C CYS A 31 -6.91 8.22 16.94
N THR A 32 -6.31 7.04 17.07
CA THR A 32 -7.05 5.80 17.32
C THR A 32 -6.82 5.33 18.75
N ARG A 33 -7.82 4.64 19.31
CA ARG A 33 -7.70 4.08 20.66
C ARG A 33 -6.65 2.98 20.73
N LEU A 34 -6.49 2.22 19.66
CA LEU A 34 -5.53 1.13 19.58
C LEU A 34 -4.12 1.63 19.35
N GLY A 35 -3.98 2.85 18.87
CA GLY A 35 -2.69 3.47 18.64
C GLY A 35 -1.85 2.79 17.58
N ARG A 36 -2.39 1.80 16.90
CA ARG A 36 -1.65 1.01 15.91
C ARG A 36 -2.54 0.57 14.78
N GLU A 37 -2.09 0.82 13.57
CA GLU A 37 -2.72 0.32 12.36
C GLU A 37 -1.65 -0.22 11.44
N ASP A 38 -1.98 -1.27 10.69
CA ASP A 38 -1.07 -1.82 9.71
C ASP A 38 -1.22 -1.07 8.40
N VAL A 39 -0.08 -0.70 7.80
CA VAL A 39 -0.04 0.03 6.54
C VAL A 39 0.79 -0.79 5.56
N TYR A 40 0.21 -1.05 4.39
CA TYR A 40 0.92 -1.70 3.30
C TYR A 40 1.60 -0.63 2.45
N HIS A 41 2.90 -0.73 2.29
CA HIS A 41 3.68 0.20 1.49
C HIS A 41 3.97 -0.42 0.13
N PHE A 42 3.37 0.15 -0.88
CA PHE A 42 3.55 -0.29 -2.26
C PHE A 42 4.64 0.54 -2.91
N VAL A 43 5.59 -0.14 -3.54
CA VAL A 43 6.60 0.53 -4.36
C VAL A 43 6.07 0.58 -5.78
N LEU A 44 5.82 1.77 -6.26
CA LEU A 44 5.31 1.98 -7.62
C LEU A 44 6.40 2.59 -8.49
N TRP A 45 6.39 2.22 -9.76
CA TRP A 45 7.35 2.76 -10.70
C TRP A 45 6.67 3.10 -12.03
N TYR A 46 7.23 4.11 -12.68
CA TYR A 46 6.74 4.60 -13.97
C TYR A 46 7.97 5.05 -14.77
N GLY A 47 8.40 4.24 -15.73
CA GLY A 47 9.65 4.49 -16.41
C GLY A 47 10.82 4.43 -15.44
N ASP A 48 11.50 5.55 -15.28
CA ASP A 48 12.62 5.70 -14.35
C ASP A 48 12.23 6.32 -13.00
N LYS A 49 10.94 6.62 -12.81
CA LYS A 49 10.43 7.22 -11.58
C LYS A 49 9.94 6.14 -10.62
N VAL A 50 10.21 6.35 -9.33
CA VAL A 50 9.79 5.44 -8.26
C VAL A 50 9.15 6.25 -7.15
N THR A 51 8.05 5.74 -6.59
CA THR A 51 7.40 6.36 -5.45
C THR A 51 6.85 5.29 -4.52
N LEU A 52 6.53 5.71 -3.29
CA LEU A 52 5.89 4.84 -2.31
C LEU A 52 4.47 5.31 -2.06
N VAL A 53 3.56 4.36 -1.99
CA VAL A 53 2.16 4.63 -1.62
C VAL A 53 1.80 3.74 -0.45
N GLY A 54 1.35 4.33 0.65
CA GLY A 54 0.87 3.60 1.81
C GLY A 54 -0.64 3.41 1.75
N VAL A 55 -1.11 2.22 2.09
CA VAL A 55 -2.54 1.91 2.12
C VAL A 55 -2.85 1.20 3.44
N LEU A 56 -3.84 1.74 4.17
CA LEU A 56 -4.31 1.09 5.39
C LEU A 56 -4.92 -0.27 5.08
N ASP A 57 -4.75 -1.21 6.01
CA ASP A 57 -5.30 -2.55 5.88
C ASP A 57 -6.83 -2.47 5.74
N CYS A 58 -7.35 -3.08 4.67
CA CYS A 58 -8.78 -3.12 4.38
C CYS A 58 -9.05 -4.31 3.46
N PRO A 59 -10.34 -4.73 3.35
CA PRO A 59 -10.66 -5.88 2.48
C PRO A 59 -10.24 -5.68 1.03
N GLU A 60 -10.33 -4.45 0.52
CA GLU A 60 -9.97 -4.15 -0.86
C GLU A 60 -8.48 -4.37 -1.11
N VAL A 61 -7.60 -3.93 -0.18
CA VAL A 61 -6.17 -4.13 -0.36
C VAL A 61 -5.79 -5.60 -0.21
N GLN A 62 -6.46 -6.34 0.65
CA GLN A 62 -6.23 -7.78 0.78
C GLN A 62 -6.55 -8.51 -0.51
N ARG A 63 -7.67 -8.16 -1.14
CA ARG A 63 -8.05 -8.73 -2.42
C ARG A 63 -7.04 -8.37 -3.51
N PHE A 64 -6.61 -7.12 -3.53
CA PHE A 64 -5.63 -6.65 -4.51
C PHE A 64 -4.32 -7.45 -4.39
N LEU A 65 -3.84 -7.67 -3.17
CA LEU A 65 -2.63 -8.43 -2.94
C LEU A 65 -2.76 -9.87 -3.45
N ALA A 66 -3.91 -10.50 -3.19
CA ALA A 66 -4.15 -11.88 -3.63
C ALA A 66 -4.30 -11.97 -5.15
N ASP A 67 -5.06 -11.04 -5.75
CA ASP A 67 -5.32 -11.06 -7.20
C ASP A 67 -4.06 -10.83 -8.02
N ASN A 68 -3.10 -10.08 -7.48
CA ASN A 68 -1.85 -9.76 -8.17
C ASN A 68 -0.68 -10.63 -7.69
N GLU A 69 -0.94 -11.60 -6.81
CA GLU A 69 0.07 -12.51 -6.28
C GLU A 69 1.27 -11.77 -5.69
N LEU A 70 1.01 -10.72 -4.94
CA LEU A 70 2.06 -9.90 -4.35
C LEU A 70 2.54 -10.50 -3.04
N ALA A 71 3.85 -10.55 -2.86
CA ALA A 71 4.45 -11.00 -1.61
C ALA A 71 4.46 -9.86 -0.59
N VAL A 72 4.08 -10.16 0.65
CA VAL A 72 4.09 -9.19 1.74
C VAL A 72 5.25 -9.49 2.67
N GLU A 73 6.12 -8.50 2.86
CA GLU A 73 7.25 -8.59 3.78
C GLU A 73 6.98 -7.70 4.99
N ARG A 74 7.10 -8.28 6.18
CA ARG A 74 6.95 -7.53 7.43
C ARG A 74 8.27 -6.89 7.82
N LEU A 75 8.17 -5.62 8.16
CA LEU A 75 9.32 -4.85 8.64
C LEU A 75 9.32 -4.70 10.17
#